data_564191cc5ac51b7bdd29f7b036da7084
#
_entry.id   564191cc5ac51b7bdd29f7b036da7084
#
_cell.length_a   1.000
_cell.length_b   1.000
_cell.length_c   1.000
_cell.angle_alpha   90.00
_cell.angle_beta   90.00
_cell.angle_gamma   90.00
#
_symmetry.space_group_name_H-M   'P 1'
#
loop_
_entity.id
_entity.type
_entity.pdbx_description
1 polymer ?
#
loop_
_entity_poly.entity_id
_entity_poly.type
_entity_poly.pdbx_seq_one_letter_code
_entity_poly.pdbx_strand_id
1 'polypeptide(L)'
;MDEIIRNIAVFALPVLFAITMHAAAQGWAAKRFGDTSAFAAGRVTLNPLVHIDLVGTIIVPLATYLMTGFVFGWSKPVPLDFSRLRNPKRDMAWVCLAGPLANLLMALIWFVTGLLLVAANVGEEFPHKVAEAGVLVNLLLFAFNLFPLPPIDGGRILISLLPHKLAMKYAQVEPYGFFIMIALIYFKVLAYWVLPMMWLGKVAISLIASPLSFLLA
;
A
#
# COMPACT_ATOMS: atom_id res chain seq x y z
N MET A 1 -13.68 -16.93 -19.38
CA MET A 1 -13.32 -17.53 -18.08
C MET A 1 -11.79 -17.56 -17.90
N ASP A 2 -11.05 -17.96 -18.91
CA ASP A 2 -9.57 -18.07 -18.86
C ASP A 2 -8.85 -16.75 -18.61
N GLU A 3 -9.37 -15.65 -19.14
CA GLU A 3 -8.79 -14.30 -18.93
C GLU A 3 -8.93 -13.84 -17.47
N ILE A 4 -10.07 -14.10 -16.84
CA ILE A 4 -10.31 -13.75 -15.43
C ILE A 4 -9.37 -14.54 -14.53
N ILE A 5 -9.25 -15.87 -14.77
CA ILE A 5 -8.34 -16.74 -14.01
C ILE A 5 -6.89 -16.27 -14.17
N ARG A 6 -6.49 -15.95 -15.40
CA ARG A 6 -5.14 -15.44 -15.69
C ARG A 6 -4.87 -14.11 -14.98
N ASN A 7 -5.81 -13.17 -15.01
CA ASN A 7 -5.67 -11.89 -14.30
C ASN A 7 -5.57 -12.11 -12.78
N ILE A 8 -6.41 -12.94 -12.19
CA ILE A 8 -6.32 -13.28 -10.77
C ILE A 8 -4.94 -13.87 -10.46
N ALA A 9 -4.43 -14.81 -11.24
CA ALA A 9 -3.12 -15.43 -11.03
C ALA A 9 -1.97 -14.41 -11.12
N VAL A 10 -2.04 -13.45 -12.05
CA VAL A 10 -1.03 -12.39 -12.21
C VAL A 10 -1.01 -11.44 -11.01
N PHE A 11 -2.18 -11.05 -10.50
CA PHE A 11 -2.28 -10.06 -9.43
C PHE A 11 -2.22 -10.64 -8.01
N ALA A 12 -2.55 -11.92 -7.82
CA ALA A 12 -2.66 -12.52 -6.49
C ALA A 12 -1.37 -12.40 -5.68
N LEU A 13 -0.24 -12.80 -6.25
CA LEU A 13 1.06 -12.76 -5.57
C LEU A 13 1.49 -11.31 -5.25
N PRO A 14 1.50 -10.37 -6.20
CA PRO A 14 1.80 -8.97 -5.95
C PRO A 14 0.94 -8.32 -4.87
N VAL A 15 -0.38 -8.53 -4.90
CA VAL A 15 -1.31 -7.95 -3.92
C VAL A 15 -1.04 -8.50 -2.52
N LEU A 16 -0.87 -9.82 -2.38
CA LEU A 16 -0.60 -10.44 -1.08
C LEU A 16 0.70 -9.92 -0.47
N PHE A 17 1.78 -9.83 -1.25
CA PHE A 17 3.04 -9.28 -0.77
C PHE A 17 2.94 -7.79 -0.45
N ALA A 18 2.28 -7.00 -1.29
CA ALA A 18 2.11 -5.57 -1.07
C ALA A 18 1.40 -5.25 0.26
N ILE A 19 0.28 -5.93 0.53
CA ILE A 19 -0.48 -5.78 1.78
C ILE A 19 0.34 -6.26 2.98
N THR A 20 1.00 -7.41 2.85
CA THR A 20 1.78 -8.02 3.93
C THR A 20 2.95 -7.14 4.33
N MET A 21 3.74 -6.67 3.36
CA MET A 21 4.90 -5.82 3.61
C MET A 21 4.51 -4.47 4.20
N HIS A 22 3.43 -3.86 3.68
CA HIS A 22 2.87 -2.63 4.24
C HIS A 22 2.52 -2.80 5.73
N ALA A 23 1.71 -3.80 6.06
CA ALA A 23 1.24 -4.06 7.42
C ALA A 23 2.39 -4.45 8.36
N ALA A 24 3.31 -5.29 7.92
CA ALA A 24 4.47 -5.71 8.70
C ALA A 24 5.41 -4.52 8.99
N ALA A 25 5.64 -3.64 8.01
CA ALA A 25 6.47 -2.46 8.16
C ALA A 25 5.88 -1.47 9.18
N GLN A 26 4.57 -1.22 9.12
CA GLN A 26 3.89 -0.38 10.12
C GLN A 26 3.98 -0.99 11.52
N GLY A 27 3.70 -2.29 11.68
CA GLY A 27 3.80 -2.97 12.96
C GLY A 27 5.22 -2.99 13.52
N TRP A 28 6.23 -3.16 12.65
CA TRP A 28 7.63 -3.10 13.05
C TRP A 28 8.04 -1.67 13.49
N ALA A 29 7.64 -0.65 12.74
CA ALA A 29 7.88 0.74 13.09
C ALA A 29 7.21 1.10 14.43
N ALA A 30 5.94 0.72 14.63
CA ALA A 30 5.23 0.91 15.88
C ALA A 30 5.98 0.31 17.08
N LYS A 31 6.43 -0.96 16.94
CA LYS A 31 7.24 -1.64 17.96
C LYS A 31 8.54 -0.86 18.25
N ARG A 32 9.21 -0.38 17.21
CA ARG A 32 10.47 0.40 17.37
C ARG A 32 10.26 1.71 18.13
N PHE A 33 9.08 2.32 17.98
CA PHE A 33 8.72 3.58 18.64
C PHE A 33 7.96 3.38 19.97
N GLY A 34 7.71 2.14 20.41
CA GLY A 34 7.20 1.84 21.76
C GLY A 34 5.84 1.16 21.80
N ASP A 35 5.06 1.15 20.71
CA ASP A 35 3.81 0.41 20.63
C ASP A 35 4.06 -1.06 20.24
N THR A 36 3.84 -1.97 21.17
CA THR A 36 3.99 -3.41 20.94
C THR A 36 2.68 -4.12 20.58
N SER A 37 1.58 -3.39 20.37
CA SER A 37 0.25 -3.98 20.15
C SER A 37 0.21 -4.88 18.93
N ALA A 38 0.75 -4.41 17.78
CA ALA A 38 0.83 -5.21 16.56
C ALA A 38 1.74 -6.45 16.71
N PHE A 39 2.84 -6.31 17.46
CA PHE A 39 3.76 -7.43 17.74
C PHE A 39 3.10 -8.48 18.62
N ALA A 40 2.45 -8.08 19.71
CA ALA A 40 1.73 -8.97 20.62
C ALA A 40 0.58 -9.71 19.92
N ALA A 41 -0.06 -9.06 18.94
CA ALA A 41 -1.10 -9.68 18.13
C ALA A 41 -0.57 -10.58 16.99
N GLY A 42 0.76 -10.80 16.89
CA GLY A 42 1.37 -11.62 15.86
C GLY A 42 1.29 -11.02 14.44
N ARG A 43 1.10 -9.67 14.34
CA ARG A 43 0.92 -8.97 13.05
C ARG A 43 2.24 -8.50 12.41
N VAL A 44 3.35 -8.58 13.12
CA VAL A 44 4.68 -8.27 12.59
C VAL A 44 5.27 -9.54 11.98
N THR A 45 4.74 -9.93 10.84
CA THR A 45 5.10 -11.17 10.14
C THR A 45 4.98 -10.99 8.63
N LEU A 46 5.79 -11.74 7.87
CA LEU A 46 5.72 -11.83 6.42
C LEU A 46 4.73 -12.91 5.94
N ASN A 47 4.04 -13.60 6.84
CA ASN A 47 3.00 -14.55 6.48
C ASN A 47 1.74 -13.80 6.01
N PRO A 48 1.37 -13.88 4.72
CA PRO A 48 0.23 -13.14 4.18
C PRO A 48 -1.11 -13.56 4.80
N LEU A 49 -1.24 -14.81 5.21
CA LEU A 49 -2.50 -15.35 5.78
C LEU A 49 -2.96 -14.58 7.02
N VAL A 50 -2.02 -14.03 7.79
CA VAL A 50 -2.32 -13.23 8.99
C VAL A 50 -2.98 -11.89 8.65
N HIS A 51 -2.71 -11.36 7.46
CA HIS A 51 -3.17 -10.04 6.99
C HIS A 51 -4.43 -10.13 6.12
N ILE A 52 -4.84 -11.33 5.71
CA ILE A 52 -6.05 -11.54 4.92
C ILE A 52 -7.29 -11.34 5.82
N ASP A 53 -8.20 -10.50 5.37
CA ASP A 53 -9.58 -10.41 5.82
C ASP A 53 -10.48 -11.08 4.80
N LEU A 54 -11.25 -12.10 5.21
CA LEU A 54 -12.06 -12.87 4.26
C LEU A 54 -13.05 -11.98 3.51
N VAL A 55 -13.66 -11.03 4.21
CA VAL A 55 -14.64 -10.12 3.61
C VAL A 55 -13.92 -9.05 2.78
N GLY A 56 -12.97 -8.32 3.38
CA GLY A 56 -12.33 -7.17 2.75
C GLY A 56 -11.32 -7.52 1.66
N THR A 57 -10.63 -8.68 1.77
CA THR A 57 -9.56 -9.05 0.83
C THR A 57 -10.05 -10.00 -0.28
N ILE A 58 -11.18 -10.70 -0.06
CA ILE A 58 -11.68 -11.69 -1.03
C ILE A 58 -13.08 -11.35 -1.52
N ILE A 59 -14.08 -11.28 -0.60
CA ILE A 59 -15.49 -11.15 -0.99
C ILE A 59 -15.76 -9.78 -1.63
N VAL A 60 -15.35 -8.71 -0.98
CA VAL A 60 -15.60 -7.34 -1.49
C VAL A 60 -14.87 -7.05 -2.80
N PRO A 61 -13.57 -7.36 -2.98
CA PRO A 61 -12.90 -7.21 -4.27
C PRO A 61 -13.59 -7.97 -5.41
N LEU A 62 -14.01 -9.21 -5.15
CA LEU A 62 -14.72 -10.01 -6.15
C LEU A 62 -16.07 -9.40 -6.48
N ALA A 63 -16.86 -9.01 -5.48
CA ALA A 63 -18.18 -8.41 -5.68
C ALA A 63 -18.07 -7.06 -6.42
N THR A 64 -17.15 -6.18 -6.02
CA THR A 64 -16.96 -4.87 -6.67
C THR A 64 -16.49 -5.03 -8.11
N TYR A 65 -15.60 -5.99 -8.38
CA TYR A 65 -15.17 -6.30 -9.74
C TYR A 65 -16.33 -6.78 -10.63
N LEU A 66 -17.14 -7.73 -10.14
CA LEU A 66 -18.28 -8.26 -10.89
C LEU A 66 -19.38 -7.21 -11.14
N MET A 67 -19.59 -6.28 -10.19
CA MET A 67 -20.64 -5.27 -10.28
C MET A 67 -20.23 -4.03 -11.08
N THR A 68 -18.97 -3.61 -10.99
CA THR A 68 -18.53 -2.30 -11.49
C THR A 68 -17.31 -2.37 -12.42
N GLY A 69 -16.66 -3.54 -12.53
CA GLY A 69 -15.37 -3.70 -13.20
C GLY A 69 -14.17 -3.09 -12.42
N PHE A 70 -14.43 -2.51 -11.24
CA PHE A 70 -13.41 -1.92 -10.39
C PHE A 70 -13.16 -2.79 -9.16
N VAL A 71 -11.88 -3.00 -8.82
CA VAL A 71 -11.48 -3.79 -7.64
C VAL A 71 -11.28 -2.86 -6.45
N PHE A 72 -12.11 -3.03 -5.42
CA PHE A 72 -11.97 -2.35 -4.14
C PHE A 72 -11.96 -3.37 -3.00
N GLY A 73 -11.12 -3.14 -1.99
CA GLY A 73 -11.05 -4.01 -0.83
C GLY A 73 -10.12 -3.48 0.23
N TRP A 74 -10.06 -4.18 1.35
CA TRP A 74 -9.15 -3.84 2.47
C TRP A 74 -8.52 -5.10 3.05
N SER A 75 -7.41 -4.93 3.73
CA SER A 75 -6.77 -5.96 4.54
C SER A 75 -7.23 -5.90 5.98
N LYS A 76 -6.98 -6.96 6.72
CA LYS A 76 -7.22 -6.98 8.15
C LYS A 76 -6.37 -5.89 8.84
N PRO A 77 -6.99 -4.94 9.56
CA PRO A 77 -6.27 -3.79 10.11
C PRO A 77 -5.18 -4.23 11.10
N VAL A 78 -4.06 -3.52 11.06
CA VAL A 78 -2.98 -3.67 12.04
C VAL A 78 -3.40 -2.97 13.32
N PRO A 79 -3.39 -3.63 14.49
CA PRO A 79 -3.71 -2.98 15.75
C PRO A 79 -2.56 -2.03 16.14
N LEU A 80 -2.78 -0.74 15.97
CA LEU A 80 -1.85 0.32 16.34
C LEU A 80 -2.47 1.18 17.44
N ASP A 81 -1.72 1.35 18.54
CA ASP A 81 -2.08 2.23 19.66
C ASP A 81 -1.09 3.40 19.72
N PHE A 82 -1.42 4.48 19.05
CA PHE A 82 -0.55 5.65 18.97
C PHE A 82 -0.31 6.32 20.33
N SER A 83 -1.15 6.06 21.35
CA SER A 83 -0.95 6.58 22.70
C SER A 83 0.25 5.94 23.40
N ARG A 84 0.66 4.73 22.99
CA ARG A 84 1.80 3.98 23.52
C ARG A 84 3.13 4.36 22.90
N LEU A 85 3.13 5.17 21.84
CA LEU A 85 4.35 5.65 21.22
C LEU A 85 5.12 6.58 22.18
N ARG A 86 6.44 6.57 22.12
CA ARG A 86 7.29 7.42 22.99
C ARG A 86 7.03 8.90 22.78
N ASN A 87 6.86 9.32 21.53
CA ASN A 87 6.47 10.67 21.14
C ASN A 87 5.25 10.59 20.21
N PRO A 88 4.02 10.44 20.74
CA PRO A 88 2.83 10.05 19.97
C PRO A 88 2.66 10.84 18.68
N LYS A 89 2.81 12.16 18.75
CA LYS A 89 2.60 13.03 17.60
C LYS A 89 3.65 12.85 16.49
N ARG A 90 4.93 12.78 16.85
CA ARG A 90 6.04 12.64 15.90
C ARG A 90 6.15 11.21 15.37
N ASP A 91 6.04 10.23 16.27
CA ASP A 91 6.28 8.84 15.96
C ASP A 91 5.14 8.27 15.13
N MET A 92 3.89 8.78 15.29
CA MET A 92 2.74 8.43 14.45
C MET A 92 3.02 8.69 12.96
N ALA A 93 3.67 9.82 12.61
CA ALA A 93 4.04 10.10 11.22
C ALA A 93 4.94 9.01 10.64
N TRP A 94 5.97 8.58 11.40
CA TRP A 94 6.90 7.55 10.95
C TRP A 94 6.26 6.18 10.84
N VAL A 95 5.39 5.83 11.80
CA VAL A 95 4.64 4.57 11.77
C VAL A 95 3.73 4.52 10.55
N CYS A 96 2.96 5.59 10.29
CA CYS A 96 2.07 5.64 9.13
C CYS A 96 2.85 5.74 7.80
N LEU A 97 4.03 6.37 7.78
CA LEU A 97 4.86 6.44 6.58
C LEU A 97 5.55 5.12 6.24
N ALA A 98 5.80 4.26 7.23
CA ALA A 98 6.51 2.99 7.04
C ALA A 98 5.80 2.05 6.05
N GLY A 99 4.45 2.01 6.07
CA GLY A 99 3.66 1.22 5.13
C GLY A 99 3.84 1.66 3.67
N PRO A 100 3.54 2.92 3.33
CA PRO A 100 3.77 3.46 1.99
C PRO A 100 5.22 3.30 1.51
N LEU A 101 6.22 3.55 2.38
CA LEU A 101 7.62 3.33 2.01
C LEU A 101 7.94 1.86 1.73
N ALA A 102 7.36 0.93 2.47
CA ALA A 102 7.49 -0.50 2.17
C ALA A 102 6.90 -0.86 0.80
N ASN A 103 5.75 -0.27 0.42
CA ASN A 103 5.20 -0.44 -0.92
C ASN A 103 6.13 0.16 -2.00
N LEU A 104 6.72 1.34 -1.77
CA LEU A 104 7.66 1.91 -2.73
C LEU A 104 8.90 1.02 -2.91
N LEU A 105 9.42 0.45 -1.81
CA LEU A 105 10.51 -0.53 -1.85
C LEU A 105 10.11 -1.81 -2.60
N MET A 106 8.90 -2.32 -2.37
CA MET A 106 8.39 -3.49 -3.09
C MET A 106 8.20 -3.20 -4.58
N ALA A 107 7.74 -1.99 -4.95
CA ALA A 107 7.67 -1.57 -6.35
C ALA A 107 9.06 -1.57 -7.01
N LEU A 108 10.10 -1.12 -6.30
CA LEU A 108 11.49 -1.19 -6.77
C LEU A 108 11.94 -2.63 -6.96
N ILE A 109 11.67 -3.51 -6.00
CA ILE A 109 12.02 -4.95 -6.10
C ILE A 109 11.36 -5.58 -7.31
N TRP A 110 10.06 -5.36 -7.53
CA TRP A 110 9.35 -5.87 -8.70
C TRP A 110 9.89 -5.29 -10.01
N PHE A 111 10.24 -3.99 -10.03
CA PHE A 111 10.84 -3.35 -11.19
C PHE A 111 12.19 -3.98 -11.55
N VAL A 112 13.06 -4.19 -10.55
CA VAL A 112 14.33 -4.87 -10.73
C VAL A 112 14.12 -6.33 -11.18
N THR A 113 13.12 -7.02 -10.64
CA THR A 113 12.75 -8.37 -11.08
C THR A 113 12.42 -8.37 -12.58
N GLY A 114 11.63 -7.41 -13.06
CA GLY A 114 11.33 -7.25 -14.48
C GLY A 114 12.58 -7.04 -15.34
N LEU A 115 13.53 -6.19 -14.90
CA LEU A 115 14.80 -5.98 -15.60
C LEU A 115 15.63 -7.28 -15.68
N LEU A 116 15.68 -8.03 -14.58
CA LEU A 116 16.41 -9.30 -14.53
C LEU A 116 15.80 -10.37 -15.43
N LEU A 117 14.47 -10.43 -15.55
CA LEU A 117 13.79 -11.33 -16.48
C LEU A 117 14.14 -11.01 -17.94
N VAL A 118 14.20 -9.73 -18.31
CA VAL A 118 14.63 -9.30 -19.64
C VAL A 118 16.09 -9.67 -19.87
N ALA A 119 16.99 -9.36 -18.95
CA ALA A 119 18.42 -9.67 -19.06
C ALA A 119 18.71 -11.18 -19.14
N ALA A 120 17.88 -11.99 -18.46
CA ALA A 120 17.97 -13.46 -18.53
C ALA A 120 17.31 -14.07 -19.79
N ASN A 121 16.77 -13.23 -20.70
CA ASN A 121 16.05 -13.65 -21.90
C ASN A 121 14.90 -14.63 -21.60
N VAL A 122 14.16 -14.42 -20.50
CA VAL A 122 12.98 -15.24 -20.16
C VAL A 122 11.88 -14.94 -21.18
N GLY A 123 11.54 -15.92 -22.02
CA GLY A 123 10.56 -15.76 -23.11
C GLY A 123 9.11 -15.89 -22.69
N GLU A 124 8.84 -16.43 -21.48
CA GLU A 124 7.49 -16.62 -20.98
C GLU A 124 6.88 -15.27 -20.55
N GLU A 125 5.68 -14.99 -21.03
CA GLU A 125 4.94 -13.74 -20.78
C GLU A 125 4.47 -13.62 -19.31
N PHE A 126 4.16 -14.71 -18.65
CA PHE A 126 3.54 -14.73 -17.32
C PHE A 126 4.42 -14.10 -16.23
N PRO A 127 5.74 -14.42 -16.09
CA PRO A 127 6.61 -13.78 -15.10
C PRO A 127 6.73 -12.26 -15.30
N HIS A 128 6.79 -11.80 -16.55
CA HIS A 128 6.85 -10.37 -16.89
C HIS A 128 5.57 -9.66 -16.43
N LYS A 129 4.39 -10.23 -16.71
CA LYS A 129 3.11 -9.68 -16.25
C LYS A 129 3.00 -9.62 -14.72
N VAL A 130 3.51 -10.64 -14.02
CA VAL A 130 3.54 -10.62 -12.54
C VAL A 130 4.45 -9.50 -12.03
N ALA A 131 5.61 -9.30 -12.63
CA ALA A 131 6.52 -8.21 -12.24
C ALA A 131 5.89 -6.82 -12.49
N GLU A 132 5.26 -6.63 -13.66
CA GLU A 132 4.53 -5.39 -14.00
C GLU A 132 3.36 -5.13 -13.03
N ALA A 133 2.56 -6.16 -12.73
CA ALA A 133 1.48 -6.08 -11.75
C ALA A 133 2.03 -5.74 -10.35
N GLY A 134 3.19 -6.27 -9.99
CA GLY A 134 3.89 -5.97 -8.75
C GLY A 134 4.25 -4.49 -8.63
N VAL A 135 4.81 -3.90 -9.68
CA VAL A 135 5.10 -2.46 -9.74
C VAL A 135 3.81 -1.66 -9.62
N LEU A 136 2.80 -1.99 -10.44
CA LEU A 136 1.53 -1.27 -10.48
C LEU A 136 0.82 -1.26 -9.13
N VAL A 137 0.63 -2.43 -8.51
CA VAL A 137 -0.09 -2.58 -7.24
C VAL A 137 0.62 -1.82 -6.12
N ASN A 138 1.94 -1.94 -6.04
CA ASN A 138 2.70 -1.29 -4.98
C ASN A 138 2.74 0.23 -5.15
N LEU A 139 2.86 0.77 -6.37
CA LEU A 139 2.75 2.20 -6.63
C LEU A 139 1.34 2.73 -6.35
N LEU A 140 0.31 1.95 -6.67
CA LEU A 140 -1.08 2.29 -6.35
C LEU A 140 -1.29 2.39 -4.83
N LEU A 141 -0.84 1.39 -4.06
CA LEU A 141 -0.95 1.40 -2.61
C LEU A 141 -0.11 2.50 -1.97
N PHE A 142 1.10 2.76 -2.47
CA PHE A 142 1.92 3.90 -2.07
C PHE A 142 1.16 5.21 -2.23
N ALA A 143 0.63 5.47 -3.42
CA ALA A 143 -0.07 6.71 -3.75
C ALA A 143 -1.39 6.88 -2.98
N PHE A 144 -2.15 5.79 -2.87
CA PHE A 144 -3.43 5.75 -2.15
C PHE A 144 -3.24 6.00 -0.66
N ASN A 145 -2.29 5.30 -0.02
CA ASN A 145 -2.07 5.43 1.42
C ASN A 145 -1.44 6.78 1.81
N LEU A 146 -0.82 7.51 0.89
CA LEU A 146 -0.38 8.89 1.12
C LEU A 146 -1.47 9.95 0.92
N PHE A 147 -2.69 9.54 0.52
CA PHE A 147 -3.79 10.49 0.39
C PHE A 147 -4.12 11.14 1.73
N PRO A 148 -4.19 12.49 1.82
CA PRO A 148 -4.35 13.20 3.08
C PRO A 148 -5.79 13.15 3.60
N LEU A 149 -6.32 11.98 3.90
CA LEU A 149 -7.65 11.79 4.48
C LEU A 149 -7.63 10.72 5.58
N PRO A 150 -7.95 11.04 6.86
CA PRO A 150 -8.15 10.00 7.87
C PRO A 150 -9.33 9.08 7.51
N PRO A 151 -9.28 7.78 7.76
CA PRO A 151 -8.28 7.04 8.56
C PRO A 151 -7.05 6.52 7.79
N ILE A 152 -6.82 6.96 6.54
CA ILE A 152 -5.67 6.55 5.73
C ILE A 152 -4.38 7.11 6.31
N ASP A 153 -3.25 6.46 6.03
CA ASP A 153 -1.94 6.82 6.58
C ASP A 153 -1.56 8.28 6.32
N GLY A 154 -1.79 8.78 5.10
CA GLY A 154 -1.53 10.17 4.72
C GLY A 154 -2.32 11.18 5.56
N GLY A 155 -3.57 10.86 5.90
CA GLY A 155 -4.37 11.66 6.82
C GLY A 155 -3.80 11.69 8.23
N ARG A 156 -3.33 10.56 8.74
CA ARG A 156 -2.67 10.46 10.05
C ARG A 156 -1.30 11.15 10.07
N ILE A 157 -0.54 11.04 8.98
CA ILE A 157 0.69 11.82 8.80
C ILE A 157 0.38 13.31 8.87
N LEU A 158 -0.65 13.77 8.17
CA LEU A 158 -1.05 15.18 8.21
C LEU A 158 -1.47 15.62 9.62
N ILE A 159 -2.28 14.81 10.34
CA ILE A 159 -2.64 15.06 11.75
C ILE A 159 -1.38 15.25 12.61
N SER A 160 -0.35 14.44 12.40
CA SER A 160 0.90 14.53 13.16
C SER A 160 1.70 15.82 12.90
N LEU A 161 1.58 16.38 11.69
CA LEU A 161 2.29 17.60 11.28
C LEU A 161 1.56 18.89 11.68
N LEU A 162 0.23 18.84 11.79
CA LEU A 162 -0.60 20.00 12.10
C LEU A 162 -0.42 20.48 13.54
N PRO A 163 -0.57 21.81 13.84
CA PRO A 163 -0.72 22.31 15.19
C PRO A 163 -1.88 21.64 15.92
N HIS A 164 -1.77 21.48 17.24
CA HIS A 164 -2.71 20.68 18.05
C HIS A 164 -4.20 21.01 17.79
N LYS A 165 -4.56 22.30 17.75
CA LYS A 165 -5.95 22.73 17.51
C LYS A 165 -6.48 22.29 16.13
N LEU A 166 -5.64 22.36 15.11
CA LEU A 166 -6.02 21.93 13.75
C LEU A 166 -6.03 20.41 13.64
N ALA A 167 -5.07 19.73 14.25
CA ALA A 167 -5.00 18.27 14.31
C ALA A 167 -6.27 17.67 14.92
N MET A 168 -6.75 18.23 16.04
CA MET A 168 -7.99 17.80 16.70
C MET A 168 -9.24 17.97 15.80
N LYS A 169 -9.36 19.12 15.14
CA LYS A 169 -10.45 19.34 14.18
C LYS A 169 -10.39 18.40 13.00
N TYR A 170 -9.19 18.16 12.47
CA TYR A 170 -9.00 17.30 11.32
C TYR A 170 -9.24 15.82 11.66
N ALA A 171 -8.87 15.38 12.86
CA ALA A 171 -9.13 14.01 13.34
C ALA A 171 -10.64 13.71 13.44
N GLN A 172 -11.50 14.71 13.63
CA GLN A 172 -12.96 14.53 13.66
C GLN A 172 -13.53 14.06 12.32
N VAL A 173 -12.76 14.14 11.22
CA VAL A 173 -13.14 13.63 9.90
C VAL A 173 -13.05 12.09 9.85
N GLU A 174 -12.24 11.47 10.73
CA GLU A 174 -11.93 10.04 10.67
C GLU A 174 -13.18 9.13 10.59
N PRO A 175 -14.27 9.34 11.37
CA PRO A 175 -15.47 8.51 11.28
C PRO A 175 -16.17 8.58 9.91
N TYR A 176 -16.00 9.67 9.18
CA TYR A 176 -16.60 9.91 7.87
C TYR A 176 -15.67 9.55 6.71
N GLY A 177 -14.39 9.27 7.01
CA GLY A 177 -13.33 9.06 6.01
C GLY A 177 -13.65 7.98 4.99
N PHE A 178 -14.29 6.88 5.41
CA PHE A 178 -14.73 5.82 4.51
C PHE A 178 -15.77 6.31 3.48
N PHE A 179 -16.78 7.03 3.91
CA PHE A 179 -17.81 7.56 3.00
C PHE A 179 -17.26 8.63 2.07
N ILE A 180 -16.39 9.50 2.59
CA ILE A 180 -15.69 10.51 1.78
C ILE A 180 -14.84 9.82 0.71
N MET A 181 -14.14 8.74 1.07
CA MET A 181 -13.32 7.98 0.13
C MET A 181 -14.15 7.38 -1.00
N ILE A 182 -15.29 6.75 -0.68
CA ILE A 182 -16.21 6.21 -1.70
C ILE A 182 -16.68 7.33 -2.64
N ALA A 183 -17.04 8.49 -2.11
CA ALA A 183 -17.46 9.63 -2.92
C ALA A 183 -16.32 10.10 -3.85
N LEU A 184 -15.08 10.24 -3.34
CA LEU A 184 -13.92 10.65 -4.13
C LEU A 184 -13.59 9.64 -5.24
N ILE A 185 -13.78 8.34 -5.00
CA ILE A 185 -13.63 7.28 -6.02
C ILE A 185 -14.74 7.43 -7.07
N TYR A 186 -16.00 7.53 -6.64
CA TYR A 186 -17.16 7.63 -7.53
C TYR A 186 -17.08 8.84 -8.46
N PHE A 187 -16.72 10.01 -7.93
CA PHE A 187 -16.52 11.23 -8.72
C PHE A 187 -15.16 11.30 -9.43
N LYS A 188 -14.33 10.24 -9.35
CA LYS A 188 -12.99 10.16 -9.97
C LYS A 188 -12.01 11.24 -9.48
N VAL A 189 -12.32 11.94 -8.40
CA VAL A 189 -11.46 13.00 -7.83
C VAL A 189 -10.15 12.42 -7.29
N LEU A 190 -10.20 11.21 -6.73
CA LEU A 190 -9.02 10.52 -6.19
C LEU A 190 -7.94 10.29 -7.26
N ALA A 191 -8.32 10.13 -8.51
CA ALA A 191 -7.39 9.93 -9.62
C ALA A 191 -6.42 11.11 -9.81
N TYR A 192 -6.87 12.35 -9.55
CA TYR A 192 -6.02 13.55 -9.64
C TYR A 192 -4.89 13.57 -8.60
N TRP A 193 -5.02 12.80 -7.53
CA TRP A 193 -3.95 12.56 -6.55
C TRP A 193 -3.13 11.31 -6.88
N VAL A 194 -3.82 10.20 -7.09
CA VAL A 194 -3.18 8.88 -7.23
C VAL A 194 -2.25 8.84 -8.45
N LEU A 195 -2.70 9.32 -9.60
CA LEU A 195 -1.90 9.26 -10.83
C LEU A 195 -0.59 10.05 -10.75
N PRO A 196 -0.55 11.32 -10.30
CA PRO A 196 0.71 12.04 -10.11
C PRO A 196 1.62 11.39 -9.06
N MET A 197 1.07 10.87 -7.96
CA MET A 197 1.86 10.21 -6.92
C MET A 197 2.46 8.88 -7.41
N MET A 198 1.72 8.10 -8.19
CA MET A 198 2.24 6.91 -8.86
C MET A 198 3.36 7.27 -9.85
N TRP A 199 3.18 8.34 -10.62
CA TRP A 199 4.20 8.83 -11.55
C TRP A 199 5.48 9.24 -10.80
N LEU A 200 5.37 9.99 -9.70
CA LEU A 200 6.51 10.35 -8.84
C LEU A 200 7.20 9.10 -8.28
N GLY A 201 6.43 8.13 -7.78
CA GLY A 201 6.96 6.85 -7.33
C GLY A 201 7.70 6.09 -8.44
N LYS A 202 7.12 6.06 -9.65
CA LYS A 202 7.75 5.43 -10.82
C LYS A 202 9.07 6.11 -11.20
N VAL A 203 9.11 7.44 -11.21
CA VAL A 203 10.33 8.20 -11.46
C VAL A 203 11.38 7.88 -10.40
N ALA A 204 11.01 7.86 -9.11
CA ALA A 204 11.92 7.55 -8.03
C ALA A 204 12.54 6.15 -8.17
N ILE A 205 11.74 5.11 -8.40
CA ILE A 205 12.28 3.74 -8.57
C ILE A 205 13.13 3.61 -9.85
N SER A 206 12.77 4.29 -10.94
CA SER A 206 13.54 4.28 -12.19
C SER A 206 14.90 4.95 -12.00
N LEU A 207 14.97 6.06 -11.26
CA LEU A 207 16.23 6.74 -10.94
C LEU A 207 17.13 5.86 -10.07
N ILE A 208 16.56 5.20 -9.05
CA ILE A 208 17.32 4.28 -8.17
C ILE A 208 17.83 3.07 -8.97
N ALA A 209 17.03 2.54 -9.87
CA ALA A 209 17.39 1.36 -10.68
C ALA A 209 18.23 1.72 -11.93
N SER A 210 18.43 2.99 -12.26
CA SER A 210 19.13 3.40 -13.50
C SER A 210 20.55 2.83 -13.64
N PRO A 211 21.37 2.70 -12.58
CA PRO A 211 22.69 2.06 -12.73
C PRO A 211 22.57 0.58 -13.14
N LEU A 212 21.57 -0.12 -12.61
CA LEU A 212 21.34 -1.52 -12.94
C LEU A 212 20.80 -1.68 -14.37
N SER A 213 19.87 -0.84 -14.79
CA SER A 213 19.34 -0.87 -16.16
C SER A 213 20.42 -0.60 -17.21
N PHE A 214 21.38 0.29 -16.90
CA PHE A 214 22.52 0.55 -17.76
C PHE A 214 23.51 -0.65 -17.84
N LEU A 215 23.68 -1.40 -16.73
CA LEU A 215 24.55 -2.58 -16.71
C LEU A 215 23.94 -3.80 -17.40
N LEU A 216 22.61 -3.86 -17.52
CA LEU A 216 21.87 -4.99 -18.09
C LEU A 216 21.45 -4.74 -19.56
N ALA A 217 21.63 -3.54 -20.09
CA ALA A 217 21.34 -3.18 -21.49
C ALA A 217 22.53 -3.53 -22.39
#